data_f43bb6d536868f8edf184e234d5a8e43
#
_entry.id   f43bb6d536868f8edf184e234d5a8e43
#
_cell.length_a   1.000
_cell.length_b   1.000
_cell.length_c   1.000
_cell.angle_alpha   90.00
_cell.angle_beta   90.00
_cell.angle_gamma   90.00
#
_symmetry.space_group_name_H-M   'P 1'
#
loop_
_entity.id
_entity.type
_entity.pdbx_description
1 polymer ?
#
loop_
_entity_poly.entity_id
_entity_poly.type
_entity_poly.pdbx_seq_one_letter_code
_entity_poly.pdbx_strand_id
1 'polypeptide(L)'
;MNRKKIVTGLLCMAGLLPVCAQQRVLSVDEMFRLADTNSRSIRSHRLAVDETKQGIKTAKSDKLPSIEANLSFSYIGNGWMTDRDFSDGQKASMPHYGNNFAIKATQVVYAGGAINCSIQLSELQQQVAELELQDNRQEVRFLLVGYYLELYQLYNQQEVYEKNIEQTRLLVKEIQAAFQQGTALKSDITRYELQLQNLELGLTSTRNRIKILNRQLATTIGLAPETVILPDTTVLARNIEGRDELSWQGMKNESPRLKLADLGVEMSKKQQDLVRAGRRPSIGLVAANNFDGPILIEVPPIDKNFNYWYVGIGISYKFDALFKNNKKLKQARIATRKAEEDRLLADEQVSNGIHSAWVELNEAYSRLRTREKSVQLAHENYDVVHYRYLNGLSLVTDMLDASNIQLSSELELTNARIGILYQYYLLKRTIGSL
;
A
#
# COMPACT_ATOMS: atom_id res chain seq x y z
N MET A 1 4.21 -37.60 -59.42
CA MET A 1 2.76 -37.33 -59.45
C MET A 1 2.46 -36.21 -58.47
N ASN A 2 2.30 -34.99 -58.99
CA ASN A 2 2.21 -33.70 -58.27
C ASN A 2 0.88 -33.59 -57.53
N ARG A 3 0.90 -33.15 -56.24
CA ARG A 3 -0.22 -32.49 -55.58
C ARG A 3 0.26 -31.16 -54.99
N LYS A 4 -0.09 -30.09 -55.66
CA LYS A 4 0.00 -28.69 -55.21
C LYS A 4 -0.94 -28.47 -54.01
N LYS A 5 -0.44 -28.04 -52.86
CA LYS A 5 -1.26 -27.51 -51.77
C LYS A 5 -1.38 -26.02 -51.96
N ILE A 6 -2.58 -25.58 -52.20
CA ILE A 6 -3.02 -24.18 -52.24
C ILE A 6 -3.13 -23.73 -50.77
N VAL A 7 -2.26 -22.79 -50.35
CA VAL A 7 -2.38 -22.10 -49.06
C VAL A 7 -3.26 -20.89 -49.27
N THR A 8 -4.51 -20.98 -48.79
CA THR A 8 -5.47 -19.87 -48.76
C THR A 8 -5.09 -18.97 -47.57
N GLY A 9 -4.51 -17.82 -47.87
CA GLY A 9 -4.24 -16.77 -46.88
C GLY A 9 -5.57 -16.12 -46.46
N LEU A 10 -5.98 -16.37 -45.22
CA LEU A 10 -7.02 -15.63 -44.55
C LEU A 10 -6.45 -14.33 -44.01
N LEU A 11 -6.71 -13.25 -44.74
CA LEU A 11 -6.36 -11.89 -44.32
C LEU A 11 -7.30 -11.50 -43.17
N CYS A 12 -6.83 -11.62 -41.92
CA CYS A 12 -7.52 -11.04 -40.76
C CYS A 12 -7.48 -9.52 -40.87
N MET A 13 -8.50 -8.95 -41.44
CA MET A 13 -8.83 -7.52 -41.40
C MET A 13 -9.28 -7.21 -39.96
N ALA A 14 -8.34 -6.99 -39.05
CA ALA A 14 -8.61 -6.43 -37.74
C ALA A 14 -9.13 -4.99 -37.94
N GLY A 15 -10.45 -4.85 -37.94
CA GLY A 15 -11.12 -3.55 -37.97
C GLY A 15 -10.63 -2.73 -36.78
N LEU A 16 -9.91 -1.66 -37.06
CA LEU A 16 -9.68 -0.53 -36.16
C LEU A 16 -11.05 0.10 -35.88
N LEU A 17 -11.78 -0.47 -34.92
CA LEU A 17 -12.91 0.24 -34.31
C LEU A 17 -12.32 1.51 -33.67
N PRO A 18 -12.87 2.71 -34.01
CA PRO A 18 -12.49 3.90 -33.27
C PRO A 18 -12.81 3.64 -31.80
N VAL A 19 -11.79 3.70 -30.95
CA VAL A 19 -11.99 3.71 -29.49
C VAL A 19 -12.68 5.02 -29.18
N CYS A 20 -14.01 5.02 -29.29
CA CYS A 20 -14.83 6.10 -28.78
C CYS A 20 -14.57 6.12 -27.28
N ALA A 21 -14.09 7.24 -26.75
CA ALA A 21 -13.90 7.44 -25.32
C ALA A 21 -15.25 7.14 -24.64
N GLN A 22 -15.35 5.98 -24.01
CA GLN A 22 -16.58 5.53 -23.38
C GLN A 22 -16.81 6.37 -22.14
N GLN A 23 -17.83 7.23 -22.16
CA GLN A 23 -18.24 7.95 -20.96
C GLN A 23 -18.95 6.98 -20.01
N ARG A 24 -18.55 6.99 -18.75
CA ARG A 24 -19.12 6.14 -17.72
C ARG A 24 -19.42 6.94 -16.47
N VAL A 25 -20.69 6.98 -16.10
CA VAL A 25 -21.08 7.47 -14.77
C VAL A 25 -20.69 6.42 -13.75
N LEU A 26 -19.93 6.81 -12.73
CA LEU A 26 -19.37 5.93 -11.74
C LEU A 26 -19.83 6.37 -10.36
N SER A 27 -20.43 5.44 -9.60
CA SER A 27 -20.72 5.66 -8.18
C SER A 27 -19.52 5.27 -7.30
N VAL A 28 -19.46 5.81 -6.07
CA VAL A 28 -18.39 5.49 -5.11
C VAL A 28 -18.36 3.99 -4.79
N ASP A 29 -19.53 3.36 -4.62
CA ASP A 29 -19.61 1.94 -4.29
C ASP A 29 -19.15 1.05 -5.45
N GLU A 30 -19.46 1.44 -6.69
CA GLU A 30 -18.95 0.74 -7.87
C GLU A 30 -17.46 0.92 -8.04
N MET A 31 -16.93 2.12 -7.80
CA MET A 31 -15.50 2.42 -7.80
C MET A 31 -14.75 1.53 -6.81
N PHE A 32 -15.26 1.35 -5.59
CA PHE A 32 -14.67 0.47 -4.59
C PHE A 32 -14.66 -0.99 -5.04
N ARG A 33 -15.75 -1.50 -5.62
CA ARG A 33 -15.80 -2.87 -6.16
C ARG A 33 -14.79 -3.10 -7.27
N LEU A 34 -14.64 -2.14 -8.18
CA LEU A 34 -13.65 -2.21 -9.26
C LEU A 34 -12.22 -2.20 -8.69
N ALA A 35 -11.94 -1.34 -7.70
CA ALA A 35 -10.64 -1.28 -7.06
C ALA A 35 -10.29 -2.59 -6.32
N ASP A 36 -11.24 -3.14 -5.55
CA ASP A 36 -11.06 -4.40 -4.82
C ASP A 36 -10.70 -5.58 -5.75
N THR A 37 -11.17 -5.53 -7.01
CA THR A 37 -10.92 -6.58 -8.00
C THR A 37 -9.64 -6.32 -8.79
N ASN A 38 -9.41 -5.08 -9.21
CA ASN A 38 -8.44 -4.76 -10.26
C ASN A 38 -7.19 -4.03 -9.74
N SER A 39 -7.22 -3.41 -8.55
CA SER A 39 -6.07 -2.66 -8.04
C SER A 39 -4.84 -3.55 -7.87
N ARG A 40 -3.74 -3.11 -8.46
CA ARG A 40 -2.45 -3.81 -8.36
C ARG A 40 -1.91 -3.78 -6.92
N SER A 41 -2.15 -2.70 -6.17
CA SER A 41 -1.76 -2.60 -4.77
C SER A 41 -2.47 -3.65 -3.93
N ILE A 42 -3.80 -3.76 -4.02
CA ILE A 42 -4.59 -4.76 -3.30
C ILE A 42 -4.19 -6.18 -3.71
N ARG A 43 -3.92 -6.41 -5.00
CA ARG A 43 -3.45 -7.71 -5.49
C ARG A 43 -2.08 -8.08 -4.93
N SER A 44 -1.16 -7.12 -4.81
CA SER A 44 0.16 -7.35 -4.21
C SER A 44 0.04 -7.79 -2.74
N HIS A 45 -0.79 -7.10 -1.94
CA HIS A 45 -1.01 -7.48 -0.54
C HIS A 45 -1.75 -8.83 -0.41
N ARG A 46 -2.62 -9.18 -1.36
CA ARG A 46 -3.25 -10.51 -1.40
C ARG A 46 -2.22 -11.61 -1.63
N LEU A 47 -1.26 -11.38 -2.51
CA LEU A 47 -0.15 -12.30 -2.72
C LEU A 47 0.77 -12.41 -1.49
N ALA A 48 0.97 -11.31 -0.74
CA ALA A 48 1.71 -11.36 0.53
C ALA A 48 0.98 -12.22 1.58
N VAL A 49 -0.34 -12.20 1.64
CA VAL A 49 -1.11 -13.14 2.48
C VAL A 49 -0.90 -14.59 2.04
N ASP A 50 -0.90 -14.86 0.73
CA ASP A 50 -0.67 -16.23 0.24
C ASP A 50 0.78 -16.68 0.48
N GLU A 51 1.75 -15.78 0.41
CA GLU A 51 3.14 -16.03 0.79
C GLU A 51 3.26 -16.43 2.26
N THR A 52 2.64 -15.68 3.18
CA THR A 52 2.68 -16.00 4.62
C THR A 52 1.95 -17.31 4.94
N LYS A 53 0.85 -17.64 4.24
CA LYS A 53 0.20 -18.96 4.33
C LYS A 53 1.15 -20.09 3.92
N GLN A 54 1.94 -19.89 2.89
CA GLN A 54 2.97 -20.86 2.50
C GLN A 54 4.09 -20.90 3.53
N GLY A 55 4.45 -19.77 4.14
CA GLY A 55 5.42 -19.68 5.24
C GLY A 55 5.05 -20.55 6.45
N ILE A 56 3.76 -20.63 6.81
CA ILE A 56 3.28 -21.55 7.86
C ILE A 56 3.54 -23.01 7.47
N LYS A 57 3.27 -23.39 6.21
CA LYS A 57 3.54 -24.76 5.76
C LYS A 57 5.03 -25.06 5.79
N THR A 58 5.87 -24.11 5.41
CA THR A 58 7.34 -24.20 5.51
C THR A 58 7.77 -24.38 6.96
N ALA A 59 7.28 -23.57 7.89
CA ALA A 59 7.59 -23.73 9.32
C ALA A 59 7.10 -25.06 9.89
N LYS A 60 5.97 -25.58 9.40
CA LYS A 60 5.47 -26.93 9.78
C LYS A 60 6.36 -28.04 9.23
N SER A 61 7.05 -27.84 8.11
CA SER A 61 7.97 -28.83 7.56
C SER A 61 9.20 -29.07 8.44
N ASP A 62 9.56 -28.14 9.34
CA ASP A 62 10.63 -28.34 10.33
C ASP A 62 10.32 -29.46 11.34
N LYS A 63 9.07 -29.97 11.36
CA LYS A 63 8.68 -31.16 12.10
C LYS A 63 8.99 -32.47 11.36
N LEU A 64 9.31 -32.41 10.07
CA LEU A 64 9.64 -33.59 9.27
C LEU A 64 11.12 -33.95 9.43
N PRO A 65 11.51 -35.22 9.17
CA PRO A 65 12.91 -35.62 9.18
C PRO A 65 13.70 -34.89 8.08
N SER A 66 14.91 -34.44 8.40
CA SER A 66 15.90 -34.04 7.39
C SER A 66 16.66 -35.27 6.91
N ILE A 67 16.80 -35.44 5.60
CA ILE A 67 17.56 -36.52 4.99
C ILE A 67 18.65 -35.89 4.13
N GLU A 68 19.88 -36.22 4.44
CA GLU A 68 21.08 -35.70 3.76
C GLU A 68 21.85 -36.91 3.15
N ALA A 69 22.32 -36.74 1.93
CA ALA A 69 23.23 -37.66 1.28
C ALA A 69 24.52 -36.95 0.91
N ASN A 70 25.64 -37.42 1.39
CA ASN A 70 26.96 -36.90 1.11
C ASN A 70 27.78 -37.92 0.34
N LEU A 71 28.43 -37.49 -0.74
CA LEU A 71 29.35 -38.28 -1.53
C LEU A 71 30.62 -37.49 -1.72
N SER A 72 31.76 -38.05 -1.30
CA SER A 72 33.05 -37.43 -1.53
C SER A 72 34.07 -38.45 -2.01
N PHE A 73 34.92 -38.01 -2.90
CA PHE A 73 36.13 -38.73 -3.34
C PHE A 73 37.34 -37.83 -3.00
N SER A 74 38.38 -38.45 -2.48
CA SER A 74 39.58 -37.76 -2.09
C SER A 74 40.83 -38.47 -2.60
N TYR A 75 41.90 -37.69 -2.85
CA TYR A 75 43.22 -38.20 -3.03
C TYR A 75 43.97 -38.01 -1.73
N ILE A 76 44.53 -39.11 -1.17
CA ILE A 76 45.24 -39.15 0.10
C ILE A 76 46.73 -39.26 -0.23
N GLY A 77 47.49 -38.26 0.24
CA GLY A 77 48.96 -38.32 0.16
C GLY A 77 49.54 -39.31 1.15
N ASN A 78 50.82 -39.69 0.96
CA ASN A 78 51.50 -40.52 1.95
C ASN A 78 51.65 -39.73 3.26
N GLY A 79 51.52 -40.45 4.39
CA GLY A 79 51.72 -39.96 5.69
C GLY A 79 53.23 -39.90 6.07
N TRP A 80 53.50 -39.17 7.13
CA TRP A 80 54.83 -39.14 7.77
C TRP A 80 54.65 -39.42 9.26
N MET A 81 55.36 -40.43 9.77
CA MET A 81 55.34 -40.78 11.19
C MET A 81 56.66 -40.36 11.83
N THR A 82 56.62 -39.84 13.01
CA THR A 82 57.77 -39.50 13.84
C THR A 82 57.52 -39.96 15.27
N ASP A 83 58.56 -40.13 16.05
CA ASP A 83 58.42 -40.23 17.48
C ASP A 83 57.87 -38.91 18.06
N ARG A 84 57.37 -38.93 19.31
CA ARG A 84 56.78 -37.73 19.93
C ARG A 84 57.74 -36.58 20.12
N ASP A 85 59.07 -36.87 20.09
CA ASP A 85 60.17 -35.88 20.14
C ASP A 85 60.58 -35.40 18.75
N PHE A 86 59.84 -35.78 17.69
CA PHE A 86 60.09 -35.51 16.26
C PHE A 86 61.33 -36.23 15.68
N SER A 87 61.90 -37.20 16.38
CA SER A 87 62.95 -38.04 15.85
C SER A 87 62.38 -39.21 15.04
N ASP A 88 63.25 -40.02 14.41
CA ASP A 88 62.98 -41.25 13.67
C ASP A 88 61.82 -41.20 12.66
N GLY A 89 61.85 -40.13 11.84
CA GLY A 89 60.85 -39.88 10.80
C GLY A 89 60.82 -40.97 9.73
N GLN A 90 59.63 -41.59 9.56
CA GLN A 90 59.40 -42.65 8.57
C GLN A 90 58.21 -42.30 7.67
N LYS A 91 58.30 -42.61 6.38
CA LYS A 91 57.21 -42.45 5.45
C LYS A 91 56.16 -43.54 5.66
N ALA A 92 54.93 -43.20 5.96
CA ALA A 92 53.78 -44.12 6.01
C ALA A 92 53.13 -44.17 4.63
N SER A 93 53.14 -45.32 4.01
CA SER A 93 52.41 -45.53 2.76
C SER A 93 50.89 -45.53 3.00
N MET A 94 50.18 -44.71 2.25
CA MET A 94 48.74 -44.57 2.37
C MET A 94 48.03 -45.03 1.12
N PRO A 95 46.83 -45.65 1.18
CA PRO A 95 45.95 -45.82 0.03
C PRO A 95 45.59 -44.46 -0.55
N HIS A 96 45.82 -44.26 -1.85
CA HIS A 96 45.71 -42.92 -2.43
C HIS A 96 44.29 -42.49 -2.78
N TYR A 97 43.33 -43.41 -2.90
CA TYR A 97 41.98 -43.09 -3.30
C TYR A 97 41.01 -43.30 -2.12
N GLY A 98 40.39 -42.24 -1.68
CA GLY A 98 39.39 -42.27 -0.63
C GLY A 98 38.00 -42.00 -1.18
N ASN A 99 37.02 -42.67 -0.62
CA ASN A 99 35.61 -42.44 -0.85
C ASN A 99 34.84 -42.39 0.48
N ASN A 100 33.86 -41.51 0.53
CA ASN A 100 32.87 -41.49 1.61
C ASN A 100 31.51 -41.30 0.98
N PHE A 101 30.59 -42.20 1.24
CA PHE A 101 29.19 -42.10 0.91
C PHE A 101 28.39 -42.29 2.19
N ALA A 102 27.63 -41.26 2.58
CA ALA A 102 26.82 -41.26 3.79
C ALA A 102 25.39 -40.84 3.48
N ILE A 103 24.41 -41.59 3.95
CA ILE A 103 23.01 -41.15 4.04
C ILE A 103 22.68 -41.00 5.51
N LYS A 104 22.24 -39.83 5.91
CA LYS A 104 21.88 -39.52 7.30
C LYS A 104 20.46 -38.95 7.36
N ALA A 105 19.61 -39.53 8.18
CA ALA A 105 18.28 -39.03 8.49
C ALA A 105 18.28 -38.55 9.95
N THR A 106 17.78 -37.34 10.16
CA THR A 106 17.65 -36.77 11.51
C THR A 106 16.23 -36.27 11.73
N GLN A 107 15.56 -36.78 12.76
CA GLN A 107 14.22 -36.38 13.17
C GLN A 107 14.29 -35.64 14.50
N VAL A 108 13.94 -34.37 14.52
CA VAL A 108 13.82 -33.62 15.78
C VAL A 108 12.53 -34.03 16.48
N VAL A 109 12.65 -34.63 17.67
CA VAL A 109 11.52 -35.02 18.52
C VAL A 109 11.16 -33.88 19.48
N TYR A 110 12.18 -33.22 20.02
CA TYR A 110 12.00 -32.10 20.94
C TYR A 110 13.13 -31.07 20.75
N ALA A 111 12.77 -29.80 20.62
CA ALA A 111 13.70 -28.68 20.47
C ALA A 111 13.40 -27.57 21.48
N GLY A 112 13.08 -27.92 22.74
CA GLY A 112 12.75 -26.93 23.75
C GLY A 112 11.46 -26.15 23.52
N GLY A 113 10.66 -26.54 22.52
CA GLY A 113 9.47 -25.81 22.05
C GLY A 113 9.76 -24.81 20.91
N ALA A 114 11.00 -24.72 20.40
CA ALA A 114 11.39 -23.75 19.37
C ALA A 114 10.56 -23.90 18.07
N ILE A 115 10.37 -25.14 17.58
CA ILE A 115 9.61 -25.39 16.36
C ILE A 115 8.16 -24.91 16.50
N ASN A 116 7.51 -25.22 17.64
CA ASN A 116 6.13 -24.75 17.86
C ASN A 116 6.06 -23.21 18.01
N CYS A 117 7.04 -22.57 18.65
CA CYS A 117 7.11 -21.10 18.68
C CYS A 117 7.32 -20.50 17.29
N SER A 118 8.15 -21.12 16.45
CA SER A 118 8.38 -20.68 15.07
C SER A 118 7.08 -20.78 14.23
N ILE A 119 6.33 -21.88 14.37
CA ILE A 119 5.03 -22.03 13.70
C ILE A 119 4.05 -20.94 14.17
N GLN A 120 3.93 -20.71 15.48
CA GLN A 120 3.06 -19.67 16.03
C GLN A 120 3.47 -18.26 15.54
N LEU A 121 4.77 -17.99 15.42
CA LEU A 121 5.24 -16.73 14.82
C LEU A 121 4.82 -16.60 13.38
N SER A 122 4.91 -17.67 12.59
CA SER A 122 4.44 -17.67 11.18
C SER A 122 2.92 -17.49 11.08
N GLU A 123 2.16 -18.05 12.03
CA GLU A 123 0.70 -17.84 12.11
C GLU A 123 0.35 -16.39 12.47
N LEU A 124 1.09 -15.74 13.38
CA LEU A 124 0.94 -14.31 13.67
C LEU A 124 1.35 -13.44 12.46
N GLN A 125 2.41 -13.81 11.74
CA GLN A 125 2.80 -13.12 10.50
C GLN A 125 1.70 -13.17 9.42
N GLN A 126 0.96 -14.29 9.32
CA GLN A 126 -0.20 -14.36 8.43
C GLN A 126 -1.30 -13.39 8.87
N GLN A 127 -1.61 -13.31 10.17
CA GLN A 127 -2.61 -12.36 10.68
C GLN A 127 -2.20 -10.91 10.43
N VAL A 128 -0.91 -10.58 10.57
CA VAL A 128 -0.36 -9.27 10.20
C VAL A 128 -0.61 -8.98 8.72
N ALA A 129 -0.25 -9.90 7.83
CA ALA A 129 -0.45 -9.72 6.38
C ALA A 129 -1.94 -9.58 6.00
N GLU A 130 -2.85 -10.26 6.69
CA GLU A 130 -4.30 -10.11 6.50
C GLU A 130 -4.81 -8.73 6.94
N LEU A 131 -4.30 -8.19 8.05
CA LEU A 131 -4.63 -6.83 8.49
C LEU A 131 -4.00 -5.76 7.59
N GLU A 132 -2.77 -5.97 7.11
CA GLU A 132 -2.12 -5.09 6.13
C GLU A 132 -2.90 -5.06 4.80
N LEU A 133 -3.45 -6.19 4.35
CA LEU A 133 -4.34 -6.22 3.20
C LEU A 133 -5.63 -5.41 3.45
N GLN A 134 -6.21 -5.50 4.65
CA GLN A 134 -7.39 -4.70 5.02
C GLN A 134 -7.06 -3.21 5.07
N ASP A 135 -5.94 -2.82 5.68
CA ASP A 135 -5.49 -1.43 5.75
C ASP A 135 -5.19 -0.87 4.37
N ASN A 136 -4.45 -1.62 3.53
CA ASN A 136 -4.18 -1.22 2.15
C ASN A 136 -5.47 -1.05 1.32
N ARG A 137 -6.47 -1.93 1.50
CA ARG A 137 -7.77 -1.77 0.85
C ARG A 137 -8.43 -0.44 1.23
N GLN A 138 -8.41 -0.08 2.51
CA GLN A 138 -8.96 1.19 2.98
C GLN A 138 -8.15 2.39 2.47
N GLU A 139 -6.83 2.26 2.41
CA GLU A 139 -5.96 3.29 1.84
C GLU A 139 -6.25 3.54 0.36
N VAL A 140 -6.37 2.47 -0.44
CA VAL A 140 -6.73 2.57 -1.86
C VAL A 140 -8.13 3.18 -2.02
N ARG A 141 -9.12 2.77 -1.21
CA ARG A 141 -10.47 3.35 -1.24
C ARG A 141 -10.46 4.84 -0.88
N PHE A 142 -9.70 5.24 0.14
CA PHE A 142 -9.58 6.64 0.52
C PHE A 142 -8.89 7.48 -0.56
N LEU A 143 -7.81 6.98 -1.15
CA LEU A 143 -7.15 7.62 -2.30
C LEU A 143 -8.13 7.84 -3.45
N LEU A 144 -8.94 6.82 -3.77
CA LEU A 144 -9.94 6.90 -4.82
C LEU A 144 -11.06 7.88 -4.50
N VAL A 145 -11.49 7.97 -3.25
CA VAL A 145 -12.43 9.02 -2.80
C VAL A 145 -11.83 10.40 -3.04
N GLY A 146 -10.55 10.61 -2.71
CA GLY A 146 -9.85 11.87 -3.01
C GLY A 146 -9.90 12.21 -4.49
N TYR A 147 -9.51 11.29 -5.37
CA TYR A 147 -9.55 11.48 -6.83
C TYR A 147 -10.97 11.74 -7.35
N TYR A 148 -11.94 10.99 -6.84
CA TYR A 148 -13.34 11.12 -7.25
C TYR A 148 -13.93 12.49 -6.87
N LEU A 149 -13.70 12.92 -5.65
CA LEU A 149 -14.17 14.22 -5.16
C LEU A 149 -13.47 15.39 -5.85
N GLU A 150 -12.15 15.28 -6.09
CA GLU A 150 -11.39 16.27 -6.86
C GLU A 150 -11.89 16.32 -8.32
N LEU A 151 -12.17 15.16 -8.94
CA LEU A 151 -12.71 15.13 -10.30
C LEU A 151 -14.09 15.81 -10.36
N TYR A 152 -14.95 15.55 -9.37
CA TYR A 152 -16.24 16.23 -9.25
C TYR A 152 -16.06 17.75 -9.09
N GLN A 153 -15.14 18.19 -8.25
CA GLN A 153 -14.79 19.60 -8.06
C GLN A 153 -14.37 20.26 -9.39
N LEU A 154 -13.52 19.58 -10.15
CA LEU A 154 -13.00 20.10 -11.41
C LEU A 154 -14.08 20.22 -12.49
N TYR A 155 -15.06 19.30 -12.55
CA TYR A 155 -16.19 19.43 -13.47
C TYR A 155 -17.07 20.64 -13.12
N ASN A 156 -17.37 20.86 -11.84
CA ASN A 156 -18.11 22.06 -11.41
C ASN A 156 -17.31 23.34 -11.68
N GLN A 157 -16.00 23.31 -11.43
CA GLN A 157 -15.10 24.43 -11.73
C GLN A 157 -15.08 24.75 -13.23
N GLN A 158 -15.09 23.71 -14.09
CA GLN A 158 -15.19 23.89 -15.53
C GLN A 158 -16.51 24.60 -15.92
N GLU A 159 -17.63 24.19 -15.35
CA GLU A 159 -18.93 24.80 -15.60
C GLU A 159 -18.96 26.29 -15.16
N VAL A 160 -18.39 26.58 -14.00
CA VAL A 160 -18.28 27.98 -13.49
C VAL A 160 -17.43 28.83 -14.44
N TYR A 161 -16.27 28.33 -14.90
CA TYR A 161 -15.43 29.05 -15.86
C TYR A 161 -16.16 29.26 -17.19
N GLU A 162 -16.86 28.27 -17.73
CA GLU A 162 -17.59 28.39 -18.98
C GLU A 162 -18.68 29.45 -18.91
N LYS A 163 -19.46 29.50 -17.83
CA LYS A 163 -20.46 30.56 -17.57
C LYS A 163 -19.83 31.96 -17.49
N ASN A 164 -18.75 32.09 -16.73
CA ASN A 164 -18.07 33.38 -16.57
C ASN A 164 -17.40 33.86 -17.88
N ILE A 165 -16.87 32.96 -18.71
CA ILE A 165 -16.36 33.30 -20.05
C ILE A 165 -17.49 33.83 -20.93
N GLU A 166 -18.65 33.20 -20.91
CA GLU A 166 -19.80 33.65 -21.70
C GLU A 166 -20.26 35.06 -21.25
N GLN A 167 -20.41 35.28 -19.94
CA GLN A 167 -20.77 36.59 -19.39
C GLN A 167 -19.72 37.65 -19.73
N THR A 168 -18.45 37.36 -19.59
CA THR A 168 -17.34 38.29 -19.90
C THR A 168 -17.32 38.65 -21.41
N ARG A 169 -17.60 37.68 -22.28
CA ARG A 169 -17.71 37.94 -23.74
C ARG A 169 -18.86 38.89 -24.09
N LEU A 170 -20.00 38.78 -23.41
CA LEU A 170 -21.12 39.71 -23.59
C LEU A 170 -20.70 41.10 -23.10
N LEU A 171 -20.10 41.23 -21.94
CA LEU A 171 -19.59 42.52 -21.42
C LEU A 171 -18.55 43.16 -22.33
N VAL A 172 -17.62 42.41 -22.91
CA VAL A 172 -16.67 42.94 -23.90
C VAL A 172 -17.39 43.57 -25.08
N LYS A 173 -18.46 42.93 -25.62
CA LYS A 173 -19.25 43.50 -26.71
C LYS A 173 -19.96 44.76 -26.30
N GLU A 174 -20.55 44.79 -25.12
CA GLU A 174 -21.24 45.99 -24.58
C GLU A 174 -20.28 47.18 -24.44
N ILE A 175 -19.07 46.95 -23.85
CA ILE A 175 -18.07 47.97 -23.71
C ILE A 175 -17.50 48.45 -25.05
N GLN A 176 -17.34 47.53 -26.03
CA GLN A 176 -16.94 47.91 -27.40
C GLN A 176 -17.99 48.80 -28.06
N ALA A 177 -19.29 48.53 -27.88
CA ALA A 177 -20.35 49.40 -28.36
C ALA A 177 -20.38 50.76 -27.67
N ALA A 178 -20.20 50.76 -26.36
CA ALA A 178 -20.08 52.01 -25.58
C ALA A 178 -18.84 52.86 -25.96
N PHE A 179 -17.74 52.23 -26.28
CA PHE A 179 -16.53 52.89 -26.78
C PHE A 179 -16.78 53.57 -28.13
N GLN A 180 -17.51 52.88 -29.05
CA GLN A 180 -17.90 53.46 -30.36
C GLN A 180 -18.79 54.69 -30.18
N GLN A 181 -19.59 54.72 -29.12
CA GLN A 181 -20.46 55.87 -28.77
C GLN A 181 -19.72 56.95 -27.97
N GLY A 182 -18.41 56.75 -27.62
CA GLY A 182 -17.61 57.71 -26.87
C GLY A 182 -17.88 57.68 -25.35
N THR A 183 -18.63 56.73 -24.82
CA THR A 183 -19.02 56.61 -23.42
C THR A 183 -18.14 55.66 -22.60
N ALA A 184 -17.24 54.89 -23.24
CA ALA A 184 -16.27 54.03 -22.59
C ALA A 184 -14.84 54.30 -23.09
N LEU A 185 -13.82 53.88 -22.36
CA LEU A 185 -12.40 54.08 -22.70
C LEU A 185 -11.85 52.79 -23.40
N LYS A 186 -10.86 52.95 -24.24
CA LYS A 186 -10.14 51.81 -24.83
C LYS A 186 -9.47 50.95 -23.74
N SER A 187 -9.01 51.52 -22.64
CA SER A 187 -8.48 50.83 -21.49
C SER A 187 -9.46 49.84 -20.86
N ASP A 188 -10.76 50.13 -20.94
CA ASP A 188 -11.81 49.30 -20.37
C ASP A 188 -11.98 48.03 -21.19
N ILE A 189 -11.95 48.16 -22.51
CA ILE A 189 -11.92 47.01 -23.44
C ILE A 189 -10.73 46.12 -23.15
N THR A 190 -9.53 46.71 -23.05
CA THR A 190 -8.28 45.95 -22.82
C THR A 190 -8.32 45.18 -21.47
N ARG A 191 -8.92 45.78 -20.43
CA ARG A 191 -9.06 45.13 -19.11
C ARG A 191 -9.96 43.90 -19.19
N TYR A 192 -11.09 43.98 -19.88
CA TYR A 192 -12.01 42.87 -20.01
C TYR A 192 -11.48 41.79 -20.98
N GLU A 193 -10.76 42.15 -22.04
CA GLU A 193 -10.04 41.21 -22.88
C GLU A 193 -8.96 40.46 -22.10
N LEU A 194 -8.22 41.13 -21.20
CA LEU A 194 -7.26 40.50 -20.30
C LEU A 194 -7.96 39.54 -19.33
N GLN A 195 -9.09 39.95 -18.75
CA GLN A 195 -9.89 39.08 -17.89
C GLN A 195 -10.38 37.84 -18.62
N LEU A 196 -10.87 37.99 -19.87
CA LEU A 196 -11.29 36.87 -20.71
C LEU A 196 -10.16 35.88 -20.95
N GLN A 197 -8.95 36.37 -21.27
CA GLN A 197 -7.76 35.51 -21.45
C GLN A 197 -7.41 34.76 -20.17
N ASN A 198 -7.51 35.37 -19.01
CA ASN A 198 -7.27 34.72 -17.72
C ASN A 198 -8.30 33.61 -17.43
N LEU A 199 -9.58 33.85 -17.73
CA LEU A 199 -10.65 32.84 -17.59
C LEU A 199 -10.45 31.65 -18.56
N GLU A 200 -10.08 31.91 -19.82
CA GLU A 200 -9.80 30.89 -20.82
C GLU A 200 -8.57 30.04 -20.45
N LEU A 201 -7.54 30.68 -19.88
CA LEU A 201 -6.38 29.96 -19.31
C LEU A 201 -6.80 29.08 -18.13
N GLY A 202 -7.62 29.62 -17.21
CA GLY A 202 -8.16 28.86 -16.08
C GLY A 202 -8.98 27.64 -16.53
N LEU A 203 -9.84 27.81 -17.54
CA LEU A 203 -10.60 26.72 -18.15
C LEU A 203 -9.69 25.65 -18.76
N THR A 204 -8.67 26.08 -19.50
CA THR A 204 -7.69 25.16 -20.13
C THR A 204 -6.94 24.36 -19.07
N SER A 205 -6.49 25.00 -18.01
CA SER A 205 -5.81 24.38 -16.89
C SER A 205 -6.71 23.33 -16.19
N THR A 206 -7.99 23.71 -15.93
CA THR A 206 -9.00 22.82 -15.34
C THR A 206 -9.25 21.58 -16.21
N ARG A 207 -9.44 21.75 -17.52
CA ARG A 207 -9.62 20.64 -18.47
C ARG A 207 -8.41 19.71 -18.51
N ASN A 208 -7.19 20.24 -18.44
CA ASN A 208 -5.98 19.42 -18.39
C ASN A 208 -5.90 18.63 -17.07
N ARG A 209 -6.26 19.26 -15.95
CA ARG A 209 -6.32 18.58 -14.66
C ARG A 209 -7.33 17.43 -14.64
N ILE A 210 -8.53 17.66 -15.23
CA ILE A 210 -9.53 16.61 -15.42
C ILE A 210 -8.94 15.42 -16.18
N LYS A 211 -8.24 15.63 -17.30
CA LYS A 211 -7.64 14.56 -18.10
C LYS A 211 -6.62 13.75 -17.30
N ILE A 212 -5.75 14.43 -16.53
CA ILE A 212 -4.72 13.79 -15.72
C ILE A 212 -5.37 12.93 -14.63
N LEU A 213 -6.30 13.52 -13.88
CA LEU A 213 -6.94 12.87 -12.75
C LEU A 213 -7.85 11.71 -13.18
N ASN A 214 -8.59 11.90 -14.29
CA ASN A 214 -9.40 10.86 -14.89
C ASN A 214 -8.56 9.62 -15.25
N ARG A 215 -7.38 9.84 -15.86
CA ARG A 215 -6.46 8.75 -16.19
C ARG A 215 -5.94 8.04 -14.95
N GLN A 216 -5.59 8.79 -13.90
CA GLN A 216 -5.14 8.22 -12.62
C GLN A 216 -6.23 7.35 -11.99
N LEU A 217 -7.46 7.86 -11.93
CA LEU A 217 -8.62 7.14 -11.41
C LEU A 217 -8.89 5.87 -12.23
N ALA A 218 -9.03 6.00 -13.55
CA ALA A 218 -9.28 4.87 -14.44
C ALA A 218 -8.23 3.76 -14.30
N THR A 219 -6.94 4.14 -14.27
CA THR A 219 -5.84 3.19 -14.14
C THR A 219 -5.87 2.46 -12.78
N THR A 220 -6.16 3.19 -11.70
CA THR A 220 -6.19 2.62 -10.34
C THR A 220 -7.31 1.60 -10.17
N ILE A 221 -8.46 1.81 -10.81
CA ILE A 221 -9.60 0.88 -10.78
C ILE A 221 -9.58 -0.15 -11.92
N GLY A 222 -8.55 -0.13 -12.77
CA GLY A 222 -8.34 -1.12 -13.83
C GLY A 222 -9.23 -0.92 -15.06
N LEU A 223 -9.71 0.30 -15.31
CA LEU A 223 -10.37 0.67 -16.55
C LEU A 223 -9.34 1.11 -17.61
N ALA A 224 -9.77 1.15 -18.87
CA ALA A 224 -8.94 1.70 -19.95
C ALA A 224 -8.60 3.17 -19.65
N PRO A 225 -7.34 3.61 -19.87
CA PRO A 225 -6.90 4.97 -19.53
C PRO A 225 -7.67 6.09 -20.24
N GLU A 226 -8.32 5.77 -21.35
CA GLU A 226 -9.10 6.68 -22.19
C GLU A 226 -10.57 6.78 -21.75
N THR A 227 -11.02 5.96 -20.79
CA THR A 227 -12.39 6.00 -20.26
C THR A 227 -12.63 7.33 -19.57
N VAL A 228 -13.65 8.07 -19.99
CA VAL A 228 -14.06 9.32 -19.33
C VAL A 228 -15.01 8.99 -18.18
N ILE A 229 -14.59 9.24 -16.96
CA ILE A 229 -15.35 8.98 -15.75
C ILE A 229 -16.12 10.24 -15.37
N LEU A 230 -17.43 10.11 -15.26
CA LEU A 230 -18.30 11.16 -14.72
C LEU A 230 -18.72 10.76 -13.31
N PRO A 231 -18.40 11.57 -12.29
CA PRO A 231 -18.86 11.32 -10.93
C PRO A 231 -20.38 11.39 -10.82
N ASP A 232 -20.97 10.45 -10.09
CA ASP A 232 -22.40 10.47 -9.78
C ASP A 232 -22.69 11.58 -8.74
N THR A 233 -23.54 12.51 -9.09
CA THR A 233 -23.91 13.68 -8.26
C THR A 233 -24.76 13.30 -7.03
N THR A 234 -25.36 12.10 -7.00
CA THR A 234 -26.19 11.64 -5.87
C THR A 234 -25.39 11.46 -4.58
N VAL A 235 -24.06 11.34 -4.67
CA VAL A 235 -23.16 11.24 -3.51
C VAL A 235 -23.27 12.48 -2.60
N LEU A 236 -23.51 13.66 -3.18
CA LEU A 236 -23.64 14.90 -2.40
C LEU A 236 -24.97 14.97 -1.62
N ALA A 237 -25.98 14.22 -2.06
CA ALA A 237 -27.28 14.14 -1.38
C ALA A 237 -27.27 13.14 -0.21
N ARG A 238 -26.18 12.40 0.00
CA ARG A 238 -26.07 11.52 1.19
C ARG A 238 -26.09 12.38 2.45
N ASN A 239 -27.16 12.19 3.22
CA ASN A 239 -27.24 12.78 4.54
C ASN A 239 -26.14 12.13 5.41
N ILE A 240 -25.09 12.87 5.69
CA ILE A 240 -24.01 12.41 6.56
C ILE A 240 -24.56 12.54 7.97
N GLU A 241 -24.89 11.41 8.61
CA GLU A 241 -25.33 11.39 10.00
C GLU A 241 -24.26 12.04 10.89
N GLY A 242 -24.61 13.15 11.52
CA GLY A 242 -23.78 13.81 12.51
C GLY A 242 -23.72 12.94 13.75
N ARG A 243 -22.68 12.10 13.86
CA ARG A 243 -22.39 11.38 15.10
C ARG A 243 -21.56 12.26 16.02
N ASP A 244 -21.76 12.12 17.32
CA ASP A 244 -20.92 12.76 18.32
C ASP A 244 -19.51 12.12 18.35
N GLU A 245 -18.55 12.83 18.88
CA GLU A 245 -17.16 12.35 18.97
C GLU A 245 -17.04 11.05 19.75
N LEU A 246 -17.81 10.90 20.84
CA LEU A 246 -17.78 9.71 21.70
C LEU A 246 -18.18 8.45 20.94
N SER A 247 -19.17 8.56 20.06
CA SER A 247 -19.58 7.45 19.18
C SER A 247 -18.46 7.03 18.25
N TRP A 248 -17.68 7.97 17.68
CA TRP A 248 -16.54 7.67 16.84
C TRP A 248 -15.37 7.09 17.64
N GLN A 249 -15.08 7.63 18.83
CA GLN A 249 -14.04 7.09 19.73
C GLN A 249 -14.37 5.66 20.18
N GLY A 250 -15.65 5.33 20.37
CA GLY A 250 -16.10 3.97 20.69
C GLY A 250 -15.72 2.92 19.62
N MET A 251 -15.52 3.34 18.38
CA MET A 251 -15.18 2.46 17.24
C MET A 251 -13.66 2.32 17.02
N LYS A 252 -12.80 2.98 17.79
CA LYS A 252 -11.33 3.00 17.58
C LYS A 252 -10.70 1.61 17.54
N ASN A 253 -11.25 0.64 18.28
CA ASN A 253 -10.73 -0.73 18.34
C ASN A 253 -10.90 -1.51 17.02
N GLU A 254 -11.68 -1.00 16.08
CA GLU A 254 -11.80 -1.58 14.75
C GLU A 254 -10.64 -1.17 13.83
N SER A 255 -9.88 -0.14 14.21
CA SER A 255 -8.76 0.36 13.43
C SER A 255 -7.71 -0.74 13.14
N PRO A 256 -7.39 -1.01 11.88
CA PRO A 256 -6.34 -1.97 11.53
C PRO A 256 -4.99 -1.62 12.16
N ARG A 257 -4.69 -0.32 12.30
CA ARG A 257 -3.46 0.16 12.90
C ARG A 257 -3.33 -0.27 14.37
N LEU A 258 -4.41 -0.21 15.14
CA LEU A 258 -4.39 -0.64 16.54
C LEU A 258 -4.27 -2.17 16.64
N LYS A 259 -5.02 -2.90 15.80
CA LYS A 259 -4.93 -4.37 15.71
C LYS A 259 -3.53 -4.85 15.31
N LEU A 260 -2.86 -4.16 14.38
CA LEU A 260 -1.47 -4.44 14.01
C LEU A 260 -0.51 -4.22 15.19
N ALA A 261 -0.72 -3.18 15.97
CA ALA A 261 0.10 -2.93 17.17
C ALA A 261 -0.12 -4.01 18.25
N ASP A 262 -1.35 -4.50 18.43
CA ASP A 262 -1.66 -5.62 19.33
C ASP A 262 -0.93 -6.91 18.89
N LEU A 263 -0.97 -7.24 17.59
CA LEU A 263 -0.21 -8.38 17.04
C LEU A 263 1.30 -8.20 17.18
N GLY A 264 1.81 -6.97 17.09
CA GLY A 264 3.21 -6.65 17.33
C GLY A 264 3.66 -7.02 18.75
N VAL A 265 2.82 -6.75 19.75
CA VAL A 265 3.06 -7.17 21.15
C VAL A 265 3.05 -8.69 21.25
N GLU A 266 2.07 -9.39 20.65
CA GLU A 266 2.00 -10.86 20.69
C GLU A 266 3.21 -11.51 20.00
N MET A 267 3.62 -11.03 18.85
CA MET A 267 4.82 -11.50 18.14
C MET A 267 6.08 -11.32 19.00
N SER A 268 6.21 -10.17 19.65
CA SER A 268 7.36 -9.90 20.54
C SER A 268 7.40 -10.86 21.75
N LYS A 269 6.25 -11.20 22.33
CA LYS A 269 6.13 -12.22 23.40
C LYS A 269 6.52 -13.60 22.90
N LYS A 270 6.08 -13.99 21.68
CA LYS A 270 6.46 -15.28 21.08
C LYS A 270 7.94 -15.35 20.73
N GLN A 271 8.51 -14.25 20.25
CA GLN A 271 9.95 -14.13 20.03
C GLN A 271 10.75 -14.31 21.35
N GLN A 272 10.24 -13.77 22.46
CA GLN A 272 10.82 -13.98 23.77
C GLN A 272 10.76 -15.47 24.19
N ASP A 273 9.66 -16.17 23.91
CA ASP A 273 9.52 -17.60 24.16
C ASP A 273 10.47 -18.45 23.31
N LEU A 274 10.68 -18.05 22.05
CA LEU A 274 11.68 -18.69 21.16
C LEU A 274 13.08 -18.57 21.73
N VAL A 275 13.47 -17.41 22.28
CA VAL A 275 14.76 -17.23 22.98
C VAL A 275 14.84 -18.11 24.23
N ARG A 276 13.74 -18.27 24.98
CA ARG A 276 13.67 -19.18 26.13
C ARG A 276 13.87 -20.66 25.73
N ALA A 277 13.27 -21.04 24.57
CA ALA A 277 13.40 -22.41 24.04
C ALA A 277 14.85 -22.80 23.83
N GLY A 278 15.72 -21.89 23.40
CA GLY A 278 17.15 -22.12 23.21
C GLY A 278 17.95 -22.42 24.50
N ARG A 279 17.31 -22.36 25.69
CA ARG A 279 17.90 -22.79 27.00
C ARG A 279 17.53 -24.22 27.37
N ARG A 280 16.71 -24.88 26.58
CA ARG A 280 16.26 -26.23 26.84
C ARG A 280 17.05 -27.23 25.97
N PRO A 281 17.20 -28.51 26.42
CA PRO A 281 17.83 -29.51 25.60
C PRO A 281 17.04 -29.78 24.31
N SER A 282 17.71 -30.26 23.27
CA SER A 282 17.09 -30.84 22.10
C SER A 282 17.26 -32.34 22.07
N ILE A 283 16.26 -33.07 21.63
CA ILE A 283 16.21 -34.52 21.48
C ILE A 283 15.89 -34.86 20.07
N GLY A 284 16.70 -35.69 19.44
CA GLY A 284 16.46 -36.14 18.04
C GLY A 284 16.75 -37.66 17.89
N LEU A 285 16.07 -38.23 16.93
CA LEU A 285 16.40 -39.54 16.40
C LEU A 285 17.35 -39.34 15.24
N VAL A 286 18.37 -40.18 15.15
CA VAL A 286 19.36 -40.19 14.05
C VAL A 286 19.47 -41.60 13.52
N ALA A 287 19.39 -41.73 12.22
CA ALA A 287 19.72 -42.94 11.48
C ALA A 287 20.75 -42.61 10.41
N ALA A 288 21.79 -43.38 10.29
CA ALA A 288 22.79 -43.17 9.25
C ALA A 288 23.29 -44.53 8.69
N ASN A 289 23.63 -44.47 7.41
CA ASN A 289 24.41 -45.53 6.73
C ASN A 289 25.63 -44.84 6.12
N ASN A 290 26.82 -45.37 6.43
CA ASN A 290 28.08 -44.87 5.92
C ASN A 290 28.79 -45.96 5.14
N PHE A 291 29.39 -45.59 4.02
CA PHE A 291 30.23 -46.43 3.20
C PHE A 291 31.53 -45.69 2.94
N ASP A 292 32.53 -46.03 3.75
CA ASP A 292 33.79 -45.29 3.85
C ASP A 292 34.95 -46.18 3.43
N GLY A 293 35.93 -45.61 2.75
CA GLY A 293 37.15 -46.30 2.40
C GLY A 293 38.25 -45.33 1.95
N PRO A 294 39.50 -45.65 2.22
CA PRO A 294 40.10 -46.73 3.06
C PRO A 294 39.90 -46.48 4.55
N ILE A 295 40.12 -47.53 5.37
CA ILE A 295 40.07 -47.42 6.86
C ILE A 295 41.42 -46.88 7.30
N LEU A 296 41.43 -45.59 7.72
CA LEU A 296 42.64 -44.83 8.08
C LEU A 296 43.00 -44.88 9.56
N ILE A 297 42.16 -45.49 10.40
CA ILE A 297 42.38 -45.56 11.86
C ILE A 297 43.50 -46.55 12.20
N GLU A 298 43.70 -47.54 11.37
CA GLU A 298 44.75 -48.55 11.55
C GLU A 298 46.06 -48.08 10.90
N VAL A 299 47.21 -48.49 11.49
CA VAL A 299 48.55 -48.24 10.93
C VAL A 299 49.28 -49.58 10.78
N PRO A 300 49.52 -50.03 9.56
CA PRO A 300 49.23 -49.42 8.27
C PRO A 300 47.72 -49.39 7.96
N PRO A 301 47.22 -48.40 7.20
CA PRO A 301 45.83 -48.31 6.81
C PRO A 301 45.33 -49.49 6.01
N ILE A 302 44.08 -49.87 6.22
CA ILE A 302 43.45 -50.96 5.48
C ILE A 302 42.79 -50.44 4.23
N ASP A 303 43.28 -50.87 3.07
CA ASP A 303 42.71 -50.50 1.76
C ASP A 303 41.44 -51.31 1.43
N LYS A 304 40.37 -51.06 2.17
CA LYS A 304 39.04 -51.69 2.02
C LYS A 304 37.95 -50.69 2.31
N ASN A 305 36.79 -50.87 1.65
CA ASN A 305 35.58 -50.18 1.98
C ASN A 305 34.86 -50.83 3.17
N PHE A 306 34.34 -50.01 4.08
CA PHE A 306 33.57 -50.46 5.24
C PHE A 306 32.18 -49.86 5.20
N ASN A 307 31.13 -50.69 5.22
CA ASN A 307 29.75 -50.26 5.31
C ASN A 307 29.22 -50.59 6.71
N TYR A 308 28.67 -49.54 7.34
CA TYR A 308 28.00 -49.67 8.63
C TYR A 308 26.82 -48.75 8.75
N TRP A 309 25.83 -49.13 9.52
CA TRP A 309 24.67 -48.32 9.82
C TRP A 309 24.40 -48.28 11.30
N TYR A 310 23.76 -47.22 11.76
CA TYR A 310 23.29 -47.11 13.12
C TYR A 310 21.98 -46.34 13.18
N VAL A 311 21.19 -46.60 14.24
CA VAL A 311 20.01 -45.80 14.66
C VAL A 311 20.22 -45.51 16.12
N GLY A 312 19.95 -44.22 16.49
CA GLY A 312 20.20 -43.77 17.88
C GLY A 312 19.35 -42.60 18.25
N ILE A 313 19.35 -42.29 19.54
CA ILE A 313 18.76 -41.08 20.12
C ILE A 313 19.90 -40.16 20.51
N GLY A 314 19.88 -38.93 19.99
CA GLY A 314 20.81 -37.86 20.35
C GLY A 314 20.15 -36.86 21.30
N ILE A 315 20.81 -36.55 22.43
CA ILE A 315 20.43 -35.45 23.30
C ILE A 315 21.54 -34.41 23.23
N SER A 316 21.18 -33.18 22.83
CA SER A 316 22.12 -32.06 22.76
C SER A 316 21.70 -30.95 23.72
N TYR A 317 22.64 -30.47 24.53
CA TYR A 317 22.43 -29.33 25.40
C TYR A 317 23.63 -28.37 25.32
N LYS A 318 23.33 -27.10 25.05
CA LYS A 318 24.35 -26.04 24.93
C LYS A 318 24.55 -25.36 26.29
N PHE A 319 25.58 -25.74 27.04
CA PHE A 319 25.89 -25.17 28.36
C PHE A 319 26.16 -23.66 28.30
N ASP A 320 26.75 -23.16 27.23
CA ASP A 320 26.95 -21.72 27.00
C ASP A 320 25.64 -20.93 26.89
N ALA A 321 24.53 -21.59 26.57
CA ALA A 321 23.20 -20.97 26.57
C ALA A 321 22.79 -20.49 27.97
N LEU A 322 23.31 -21.06 29.05
CA LEU A 322 23.00 -20.65 30.43
C LEU A 322 23.39 -19.18 30.68
N PHE A 323 24.49 -18.72 30.12
CA PHE A 323 24.99 -17.36 30.33
C PHE A 323 24.78 -16.45 29.09
N LYS A 324 24.96 -16.96 27.87
CA LYS A 324 24.73 -16.17 26.65
C LYS A 324 23.26 -15.81 26.45
N ASN A 325 22.34 -16.76 26.67
CA ASN A 325 20.91 -16.50 26.48
C ASN A 325 20.30 -15.54 27.52
N ASN A 326 20.94 -15.32 28.67
CA ASN A 326 20.48 -14.32 29.63
C ASN A 326 20.50 -12.92 29.04
N LYS A 327 21.55 -12.57 28.25
CA LYS A 327 21.62 -11.28 27.55
C LYS A 327 20.56 -11.17 26.42
N LYS A 328 20.40 -12.25 25.63
CA LYS A 328 19.36 -12.33 24.61
C LYS A 328 17.96 -12.23 25.20
N LEU A 329 17.70 -12.89 26.32
CA LEU A 329 16.42 -12.81 27.01
C LEU A 329 16.13 -11.40 27.55
N LYS A 330 17.15 -10.72 28.09
CA LYS A 330 17.02 -9.31 28.52
C LYS A 330 16.69 -8.41 27.33
N GLN A 331 17.39 -8.60 26.22
CA GLN A 331 17.09 -7.88 24.96
C GLN A 331 15.65 -8.12 24.48
N ALA A 332 15.21 -9.39 24.45
CA ALA A 332 13.84 -9.73 24.04
C ALA A 332 12.77 -9.13 24.96
N ARG A 333 13.03 -9.08 26.28
CA ARG A 333 12.13 -8.39 27.23
C ARG A 333 12.04 -6.89 26.98
N ILE A 334 13.15 -6.25 26.63
CA ILE A 334 13.16 -4.82 26.27
C ILE A 334 12.37 -4.61 24.96
N ALA A 335 12.54 -5.51 23.99
CA ALA A 335 11.75 -5.46 22.75
C ALA A 335 10.24 -5.63 23.00
N THR A 336 9.85 -6.51 23.94
CA THR A 336 8.43 -6.65 24.33
C THR A 336 7.88 -5.38 24.97
N ARG A 337 8.63 -4.77 25.89
CA ARG A 337 8.23 -3.48 26.49
C ARG A 337 8.13 -2.38 25.45
N LYS A 338 9.09 -2.33 24.50
CA LYS A 338 9.01 -1.38 23.40
C LYS A 338 7.74 -1.59 22.57
N ALA A 339 7.37 -2.82 22.24
CA ALA A 339 6.15 -3.12 21.51
C ALA A 339 4.87 -2.72 22.30
N GLU A 340 4.89 -2.86 23.63
CA GLU A 340 3.80 -2.40 24.51
C GLU A 340 3.68 -0.86 24.47
N GLU A 341 4.79 -0.12 24.50
CA GLU A 341 4.78 1.34 24.32
C GLU A 341 4.36 1.77 22.91
N ASP A 342 4.85 1.07 21.88
CA ASP A 342 4.44 1.31 20.48
C ASP A 342 2.90 1.11 20.30
N ARG A 343 2.32 0.16 21.03
CA ARG A 343 0.86 -0.06 21.05
C ARG A 343 0.11 1.09 21.73
N LEU A 344 0.61 1.61 22.86
CA LEU A 344 0.03 2.78 23.51
C LEU A 344 0.13 4.03 22.62
N LEU A 345 1.25 4.22 21.96
CA LEU A 345 1.45 5.29 20.98
C LEU A 345 0.45 5.17 19.80
N ALA A 346 0.19 3.94 19.32
CA ALA A 346 -0.80 3.70 18.28
C ALA A 346 -2.23 4.08 18.75
N ASP A 347 -2.59 3.76 20.01
CA ASP A 347 -3.87 4.15 20.60
C ASP A 347 -4.04 5.67 20.69
N GLU A 348 -3.00 6.38 21.14
CA GLU A 348 -2.97 7.84 21.17
C GLU A 348 -3.13 8.45 19.78
N GLN A 349 -2.38 7.92 18.79
CA GLN A 349 -2.43 8.42 17.41
C GLN A 349 -3.80 8.19 16.76
N VAL A 350 -4.44 7.04 16.99
CA VAL A 350 -5.78 6.76 16.47
C VAL A 350 -6.81 7.68 17.17
N SER A 351 -6.74 7.82 18.49
CA SER A 351 -7.64 8.71 19.26
C SER A 351 -7.52 10.16 18.81
N ASN A 352 -6.29 10.67 18.66
CA ASN A 352 -6.03 12.03 18.18
C ASN A 352 -6.48 12.21 16.72
N GLY A 353 -6.27 11.16 15.88
CA GLY A 353 -6.74 11.17 14.49
C GLY A 353 -8.27 11.26 14.38
N ILE A 354 -9.00 10.53 15.23
CA ILE A 354 -10.47 10.62 15.30
C ILE A 354 -10.89 12.01 15.75
N HIS A 355 -10.28 12.55 16.82
CA HIS A 355 -10.59 13.89 17.31
C HIS A 355 -10.38 14.96 16.24
N SER A 356 -9.20 14.97 15.58
CA SER A 356 -8.89 15.94 14.52
C SER A 356 -9.88 15.84 13.36
N ALA A 357 -10.14 14.63 12.86
CA ALA A 357 -11.06 14.44 11.75
C ALA A 357 -12.51 14.83 12.11
N TRP A 358 -12.94 14.63 13.35
CA TRP A 358 -14.25 15.06 13.84
C TRP A 358 -14.35 16.60 13.94
N VAL A 359 -13.33 17.25 14.47
CA VAL A 359 -13.27 18.73 14.55
C VAL A 359 -13.31 19.33 13.13
N GLU A 360 -12.50 18.80 12.21
CA GLU A 360 -12.45 19.26 10.82
C GLU A 360 -13.77 19.02 10.08
N LEU A 361 -14.48 17.91 10.37
CA LEU A 361 -15.82 17.66 9.83
C LEU A 361 -16.83 18.73 10.29
N ASN A 362 -16.83 19.10 11.57
CA ASN A 362 -17.71 20.17 12.11
C ASN A 362 -17.33 21.54 11.53
N GLU A 363 -16.04 21.82 11.36
CA GLU A 363 -15.59 23.04 10.68
C GLU A 363 -16.06 23.06 9.22
N ALA A 364 -16.00 21.93 8.50
CA ALA A 364 -16.47 21.84 7.12
C ALA A 364 -17.97 22.19 7.00
N TYR A 365 -18.82 21.76 7.93
CA TYR A 365 -20.23 22.18 7.97
C TYR A 365 -20.39 23.68 8.22
N SER A 366 -19.58 24.27 9.11
CA SER A 366 -19.61 25.70 9.37
C SER A 366 -19.13 26.50 8.15
N ARG A 367 -18.10 26.02 7.48
CA ARG A 367 -17.58 26.57 6.23
C ARG A 367 -18.62 26.53 5.12
N LEU A 368 -19.34 25.43 4.95
CA LEU A 368 -20.43 25.33 3.96
C LEU A 368 -21.47 26.41 4.17
N ARG A 369 -22.01 26.57 5.39
CA ARG A 369 -23.01 27.60 5.71
C ARG A 369 -22.52 29.01 5.42
N THR A 370 -21.24 29.31 5.74
CA THR A 370 -20.63 30.59 5.44
C THR A 370 -20.52 30.82 3.93
N ARG A 371 -20.10 29.81 3.15
CA ARG A 371 -19.95 29.92 1.71
C ARG A 371 -21.29 30.04 0.96
N GLU A 372 -22.34 29.39 1.44
CA GLU A 372 -23.70 29.56 0.91
C GLU A 372 -24.16 31.04 1.04
N LYS A 373 -23.92 31.66 2.21
CA LYS A 373 -24.22 33.07 2.41
C LYS A 373 -23.32 33.99 1.58
N SER A 374 -22.03 33.64 1.42
CA SER A 374 -21.09 34.41 0.61
C SER A 374 -21.52 34.45 -0.86
N VAL A 375 -21.95 33.32 -1.44
CA VAL A 375 -22.45 33.28 -2.83
C VAL A 375 -23.68 34.14 -2.99
N GLN A 376 -24.66 34.06 -2.07
CA GLN A 376 -25.83 34.93 -2.12
C GLN A 376 -25.46 36.41 -2.15
N LEU A 377 -24.58 36.84 -1.22
CA LEU A 377 -24.13 38.26 -1.14
C LEU A 377 -23.32 38.67 -2.37
N ALA A 378 -22.51 37.77 -2.93
CA ALA A 378 -21.73 38.04 -4.12
C ALA A 378 -22.61 38.26 -5.36
N HIS A 379 -23.67 37.44 -5.53
CA HIS A 379 -24.66 37.67 -6.57
C HIS A 379 -25.40 38.97 -6.41
N GLU A 380 -25.93 39.25 -5.21
CA GLU A 380 -26.61 40.53 -4.92
C GLU A 380 -25.71 41.75 -5.23
N ASN A 381 -24.43 41.69 -4.84
CA ASN A 381 -23.47 42.74 -5.13
C ASN A 381 -23.21 42.90 -6.64
N TYR A 382 -23.01 41.77 -7.36
CA TYR A 382 -22.79 41.78 -8.80
C TYR A 382 -23.97 42.42 -9.53
N ASP A 383 -25.20 42.08 -9.21
CA ASP A 383 -26.40 42.60 -9.84
C ASP A 383 -26.50 44.12 -9.61
N VAL A 384 -26.30 44.61 -8.36
CA VAL A 384 -26.33 46.04 -8.04
C VAL A 384 -25.23 46.81 -8.80
N VAL A 385 -24.01 46.32 -8.82
CA VAL A 385 -22.89 46.97 -9.52
C VAL A 385 -23.11 46.95 -11.03
N HIS A 386 -23.64 45.86 -11.58
CA HIS A 386 -23.98 45.72 -13.01
C HIS A 386 -25.06 46.78 -13.44
N TYR A 387 -26.16 46.89 -12.67
CA TYR A 387 -27.18 47.93 -12.94
C TYR A 387 -26.63 49.37 -12.81
N ARG A 388 -25.78 49.65 -11.82
CA ARG A 388 -25.14 50.96 -11.70
C ARG A 388 -24.21 51.25 -12.86
N TYR A 389 -23.43 50.22 -13.31
CA TYR A 389 -22.53 50.35 -14.45
C TYR A 389 -23.32 50.68 -15.74
N LEU A 390 -24.41 49.96 -16.03
CA LEU A 390 -25.27 50.23 -17.20
C LEU A 390 -25.85 51.64 -17.19
N ASN A 391 -26.05 52.27 -16.01
CA ASN A 391 -26.55 53.66 -15.86
C ASN A 391 -25.42 54.69 -15.74
N GLY A 392 -24.14 54.30 -15.93
CA GLY A 392 -22.99 55.21 -15.84
C GLY A 392 -22.67 55.65 -14.42
N LEU A 393 -23.16 54.94 -13.39
CA LEU A 393 -23.02 55.28 -11.96
C LEU A 393 -21.90 54.43 -11.25
N SER A 394 -21.23 53.58 -11.98
CA SER A 394 -20.15 52.74 -11.45
C SER A 394 -19.05 52.61 -12.49
N LEU A 395 -17.81 52.40 -12.02
CA LEU A 395 -16.66 52.22 -12.90
C LEU A 395 -16.57 50.77 -13.39
N VAL A 396 -15.91 50.60 -14.52
CA VAL A 396 -15.56 49.26 -15.07
C VAL A 396 -14.75 48.43 -14.06
N THR A 397 -13.92 49.09 -13.27
CA THR A 397 -13.13 48.43 -12.19
C THR A 397 -14.02 47.83 -11.10
N ASP A 398 -15.09 48.52 -10.73
CA ASP A 398 -16.04 48.03 -9.71
C ASP A 398 -16.79 46.78 -10.25
N MET A 399 -17.13 46.82 -11.51
CA MET A 399 -17.78 45.67 -12.18
C MET A 399 -16.87 44.44 -12.27
N LEU A 400 -15.57 44.66 -12.59
CA LEU A 400 -14.59 43.57 -12.60
C LEU A 400 -14.38 42.97 -11.20
N ASP A 401 -14.33 43.80 -10.18
CA ASP A 401 -14.18 43.37 -8.80
C ASP A 401 -15.38 42.54 -8.36
N ALA A 402 -16.60 43.01 -8.63
CA ALA A 402 -17.83 42.29 -8.33
C ALA A 402 -17.91 40.94 -9.06
N SER A 403 -17.49 40.86 -10.34
CA SER A 403 -17.41 39.66 -11.11
C SER A 403 -16.40 38.63 -10.54
N ASN A 404 -15.21 39.11 -10.13
CA ASN A 404 -14.19 38.24 -9.52
C ASN A 404 -14.65 37.70 -8.16
N ILE A 405 -15.32 38.52 -7.33
CA ILE A 405 -15.90 38.10 -6.06
C ILE A 405 -16.97 37.01 -6.28
N GLN A 406 -17.85 37.22 -7.27
CA GLN A 406 -18.87 36.19 -7.64
C GLN A 406 -18.22 34.87 -8.04
N LEU A 407 -17.27 34.90 -8.99
CA LEU A 407 -16.54 33.72 -9.44
C LEU A 407 -15.85 32.98 -8.27
N SER A 408 -15.11 33.71 -7.45
CA SER A 408 -14.39 33.08 -6.33
C SER A 408 -15.35 32.47 -5.30
N SER A 409 -16.49 33.12 -5.02
CA SER A 409 -17.49 32.62 -4.08
C SER A 409 -18.16 31.33 -4.58
N GLU A 410 -18.48 31.22 -5.87
CA GLU A 410 -19.06 30.02 -6.49
C GLU A 410 -18.09 28.84 -6.45
N LEU A 411 -16.81 29.08 -6.78
CA LEU A 411 -15.76 28.06 -6.70
C LEU A 411 -15.55 27.58 -5.25
N GLU A 412 -15.55 28.48 -4.28
CA GLU A 412 -15.36 28.16 -2.85
C GLU A 412 -16.56 27.41 -2.26
N LEU A 413 -17.79 27.66 -2.71
CA LEU A 413 -18.97 26.90 -2.29
C LEU A 413 -18.86 25.44 -2.72
N THR A 414 -18.46 25.21 -3.97
CA THR A 414 -18.24 23.83 -4.48
C THR A 414 -17.18 23.11 -3.63
N ASN A 415 -16.07 23.77 -3.34
CA ASN A 415 -15.02 23.24 -2.48
C ASN A 415 -15.53 22.91 -1.07
N ALA A 416 -16.38 23.73 -0.49
CA ALA A 416 -16.92 23.52 0.86
C ALA A 416 -17.84 22.28 0.93
N ARG A 417 -18.68 22.06 -0.08
CA ARG A 417 -19.54 20.86 -0.17
C ARG A 417 -18.74 19.56 -0.25
N ILE A 418 -17.69 19.56 -1.06
CA ILE A 418 -16.79 18.41 -1.22
C ILE A 418 -15.99 18.17 0.05
N GLY A 419 -15.59 19.22 0.75
CA GLY A 419 -14.83 19.16 1.99
C GLY A 419 -15.54 18.32 3.07
N ILE A 420 -16.86 18.42 3.20
CA ILE A 420 -17.62 17.60 4.16
C ILE A 420 -17.50 16.12 3.85
N LEU A 421 -17.66 15.71 2.59
CA LEU A 421 -17.53 14.32 2.17
C LEU A 421 -16.11 13.79 2.42
N TYR A 422 -15.11 14.59 2.09
CA TYR A 422 -13.72 14.21 2.29
C TYR A 422 -13.43 13.93 3.78
N GLN A 423 -13.82 14.84 4.67
CA GLN A 423 -13.62 14.67 6.12
C GLN A 423 -14.40 13.48 6.69
N TYR A 424 -15.60 13.24 6.20
CA TYR A 424 -16.37 12.06 6.58
C TYR A 424 -15.68 10.75 6.19
N TYR A 425 -15.13 10.66 4.97
CA TYR A 425 -14.41 9.48 4.53
C TYR A 425 -13.05 9.33 5.23
N LEU A 426 -12.39 10.45 5.59
CA LEU A 426 -11.18 10.44 6.41
C LEU A 426 -11.45 9.84 7.79
N LEU A 427 -12.55 10.26 8.42
CA LEU A 427 -12.98 9.74 9.71
C LEU A 427 -13.27 8.22 9.63
N LYS A 428 -13.97 7.78 8.58
CA LYS A 428 -14.19 6.35 8.31
C LYS A 428 -12.89 5.55 8.13
N ARG A 429 -11.92 6.10 7.41
CA ARG A 429 -10.61 5.48 7.25
C ARG A 429 -9.89 5.36 8.59
N THR A 430 -9.92 6.40 9.41
CA THR A 430 -9.22 6.44 10.71
C THR A 430 -9.70 5.35 11.65
N ILE A 431 -11.00 5.08 11.68
CA ILE A 431 -11.57 3.98 12.49
C ILE A 431 -11.55 2.61 11.79
N GLY A 432 -11.17 2.54 10.52
CA GLY A 432 -11.09 1.27 9.81
C GLY A 432 -12.40 0.76 9.19
N SER A 433 -13.37 1.63 8.91
CA SER A 433 -14.72 1.27 8.39
C SER A 433 -14.98 1.72 6.95
N LEU A 434 -13.93 2.07 6.19
CA LEU A 434 -14.04 2.52 4.80
C LEU A 434 -14.09 1.38 3.78
#